data_9c3cf776b85525823e4a04c37819733e
#
_entry.id   9c3cf776b85525823e4a04c37819733e
#
_cell.length_a   1.000
_cell.length_b   1.000
_cell.length_c   1.000
_cell.angle_alpha   90.00
_cell.angle_beta   90.00
_cell.angle_gamma   90.00
#
_symmetry.space_group_name_H-M   'P 1'
#
loop_
_entity.id
_entity.type
_entity.pdbx_description
1 polymer ?
#
loop_
_entity_poly.entity_id
_entity_poly.type
_entity_poly.pdbx_seq_one_letter_code
_entity_poly.pdbx_strand_id
1 'polypeptide(L)'
;MEPIAKPFIVPVFLPHAGCPHRCVFCNQNAVTGASTLPTLSEFETAINRFLGYAAGRPPEIQIAFYGGNFLGLPDADVIALLSLAQQFVRNGRADSIRFSTRPDTIDEHRLQLISDYSVRTVELGVQSMNERVLTLSRRGHTVDHTVAAVQQLRRINVAIGLQMMVGLPGDTIKRSFDTTLRIVELRPDFVRIYPTVVLENSLLAKWYRQGSFAPWSLETCVSIVKEFYLLFNQNKIAVIRIGLQAEKDFDNGKAILAGPYHPAFGHLVHSKIYLDVVLAALKSSEHDESRIRIYVHPHSISKMRGHMNENITRLRSEFRLQKVQVIPDPSLAEDCLRLGETDLVCVNDYKSP
;
A
#
# COMPACT_ATOMS: atom_id res chain seq x y z
N MET A 1 -15.16 -3.63 15.47
CA MET A 1 -14.93 -2.27 14.90
C MET A 1 -15.69 -2.22 13.59
N GLU A 2 -16.60 -1.26 13.44
CA GLU A 2 -17.21 -1.03 12.11
C GLU A 2 -16.12 -0.77 11.09
N PRO A 3 -16.24 -1.32 9.87
CA PRO A 3 -15.27 -1.04 8.82
C PRO A 3 -15.28 0.47 8.55
N ILE A 4 -14.13 1.13 8.73
CA ILE A 4 -13.97 2.53 8.34
C ILE A 4 -14.31 2.60 6.86
N ALA A 5 -15.40 3.29 6.51
CA ALA A 5 -15.81 3.45 5.13
C ALA A 5 -14.65 4.07 4.35
N LYS A 6 -14.24 3.42 3.25
CA LYS A 6 -13.11 3.89 2.44
C LYS A 6 -13.47 5.24 1.83
N PRO A 7 -12.65 6.29 2.04
CA PRO A 7 -12.91 7.58 1.44
C PRO A 7 -12.82 7.49 -0.10
N PHE A 8 -13.64 8.29 -0.77
CA PHE A 8 -13.47 8.52 -2.20
C PHE A 8 -12.30 9.47 -2.41
N ILE A 9 -11.27 9.02 -3.11
CA ILE A 9 -10.05 9.79 -3.34
C ILE A 9 -10.14 10.49 -4.69
N VAL A 10 -10.00 11.82 -4.67
CA VAL A 10 -9.80 12.66 -5.84
C VAL A 10 -8.29 12.89 -6.02
N PRO A 11 -7.61 12.14 -6.88
CA PRO A 11 -6.15 12.22 -6.99
C PRO A 11 -5.72 13.43 -7.82
N VAL A 12 -4.73 14.14 -7.29
CA VAL A 12 -4.04 15.26 -7.95
C VAL A 12 -2.55 14.91 -7.98
N PHE A 13 -2.00 14.72 -9.18
CA PHE A 13 -0.60 14.28 -9.32
C PHE A 13 0.35 15.46 -9.52
N LEU A 14 1.45 15.45 -8.74
CA LEU A 14 2.52 16.45 -8.73
C LEU A 14 3.83 15.79 -9.19
N PRO A 15 4.09 15.62 -10.49
CA PRO A 15 5.21 14.85 -10.98
C PRO A 15 6.54 15.50 -10.59
N HIS A 16 7.42 14.74 -9.92
CA HIS A 16 8.76 15.13 -9.45
C HIS A 16 8.86 16.45 -8.65
N ALA A 17 7.75 17.11 -8.36
CA ALA A 17 7.75 18.40 -7.71
C ALA A 17 8.17 18.27 -6.23
N GLY A 18 8.96 19.23 -5.74
CA GLY A 18 9.41 19.32 -4.35
C GLY A 18 10.44 18.26 -3.90
N CYS A 19 10.91 17.36 -4.77
CA CYS A 19 11.90 16.35 -4.39
C CYS A 19 13.34 16.88 -4.54
N PRO A 20 14.11 17.07 -3.44
CA PRO A 20 15.49 17.53 -3.51
C PRO A 20 16.45 16.41 -3.96
N HIS A 21 16.05 15.16 -3.88
CA HIS A 21 16.84 13.98 -4.22
C HIS A 21 16.13 13.10 -5.25
N ARG A 22 16.91 12.50 -6.15
CA ARG A 22 16.41 11.50 -7.09
C ARG A 22 16.67 10.10 -6.52
N CYS A 23 15.65 9.48 -5.95
CA CYS A 23 15.72 8.10 -5.48
C CYS A 23 16.04 7.16 -6.64
N VAL A 24 16.87 6.14 -6.40
CA VAL A 24 17.36 5.24 -7.46
C VAL A 24 16.24 4.47 -8.18
N PHE A 25 15.15 4.19 -7.48
CA PHE A 25 13.99 3.43 -7.98
C PHE A 25 12.92 4.31 -8.65
N CYS A 26 13.03 5.65 -8.54
CA CYS A 26 11.95 6.56 -8.92
C CYS A 26 12.05 6.98 -10.38
N ASN A 27 10.94 6.85 -11.10
CA ASN A 27 10.68 7.51 -12.38
C ASN A 27 9.22 7.96 -12.40
N GLN A 28 8.97 9.17 -11.89
CA GLN A 28 7.60 9.67 -11.78
C GLN A 28 6.97 9.97 -13.14
N ASN A 29 7.74 10.29 -14.17
CA ASN A 29 7.22 10.47 -15.52
C ASN A 29 6.56 9.18 -16.03
N ALA A 30 7.14 8.01 -15.69
CA ALA A 30 6.56 6.71 -16.02
C ALA A 30 5.33 6.38 -15.16
N VAL A 31 5.26 6.94 -13.94
CA VAL A 31 4.17 6.66 -12.98
C VAL A 31 2.99 7.62 -13.16
N THR A 32 3.25 8.87 -13.56
CA THR A 32 2.19 9.92 -13.64
C THR A 32 1.83 10.30 -15.07
N GLY A 33 2.64 9.89 -16.06
CA GLY A 33 2.47 10.28 -17.47
C GLY A 33 2.69 11.79 -17.75
N ALA A 34 3.10 12.59 -16.74
CA ALA A 34 3.28 14.02 -16.85
C ALA A 34 4.75 14.42 -16.68
N SER A 35 5.23 15.36 -17.51
CA SER A 35 6.60 15.88 -17.50
C SER A 35 6.73 17.27 -16.87
N THR A 36 5.64 18.00 -16.73
CA THR A 36 5.56 19.36 -16.18
C THR A 36 4.52 19.45 -15.08
N LEU A 37 4.70 20.38 -14.15
CA LEU A 37 3.70 20.66 -13.13
C LEU A 37 2.49 21.34 -13.81
N PRO A 38 1.27 20.79 -13.68
CA PRO A 38 0.07 21.44 -14.22
C PRO A 38 -0.18 22.80 -13.57
N THR A 39 -0.89 23.66 -14.28
CA THR A 39 -1.37 24.95 -13.76
C THR A 39 -2.51 24.74 -12.74
N LEU A 40 -2.79 25.74 -11.91
CA LEU A 40 -3.92 25.69 -10.97
C LEU A 40 -5.25 25.43 -11.66
N SER A 41 -5.48 25.99 -12.86
CA SER A 41 -6.69 25.76 -13.66
C SER A 41 -6.82 24.32 -14.14
N GLU A 42 -5.69 23.68 -14.52
CA GLU A 42 -5.66 22.27 -14.91
C GLU A 42 -5.91 21.36 -13.70
N PHE A 43 -5.38 21.70 -12.53
CA PHE A 43 -5.70 20.98 -11.28
C PHE A 43 -7.19 21.12 -10.92
N GLU A 44 -7.76 22.31 -11.01
CA GLU A 44 -9.18 22.54 -10.76
C GLU A 44 -10.06 21.72 -11.72
N THR A 45 -9.71 21.70 -13.00
CA THR A 45 -10.38 20.90 -14.02
C THR A 45 -10.29 19.40 -13.71
N ALA A 46 -9.13 18.92 -13.30
CA ALA A 46 -8.94 17.52 -12.91
C ALA A 46 -9.78 17.15 -11.68
N ILE A 47 -9.78 18.00 -10.63
CA ILE A 47 -10.60 17.79 -9.42
C ILE A 47 -12.08 17.72 -9.80
N ASN A 48 -12.57 18.68 -10.60
CA ASN A 48 -13.97 18.71 -11.04
C ASN A 48 -14.37 17.45 -11.81
N ARG A 49 -13.49 16.95 -12.69
CA ARG A 49 -13.71 15.71 -13.44
C ARG A 49 -13.81 14.50 -12.52
N PHE A 50 -12.90 14.35 -11.54
CA PHE A 50 -12.93 13.24 -10.61
C PHE A 50 -14.14 13.28 -9.69
N LEU A 51 -14.55 14.47 -9.23
CA LEU A 51 -15.78 14.64 -8.44
C LEU A 51 -17.01 14.20 -9.23
N GLY A 52 -17.01 14.35 -10.55
CA GLY A 52 -18.08 13.86 -11.43
C GLY A 52 -18.26 12.34 -11.43
N TYR A 53 -17.25 11.58 -11.01
CA TYR A 53 -17.33 10.10 -10.87
C TYR A 53 -17.89 9.66 -9.51
N ALA A 54 -18.06 10.57 -8.55
CA ALA A 54 -18.66 10.27 -7.26
C ALA A 54 -20.19 10.09 -7.42
N ALA A 55 -20.61 8.91 -7.87
CA ALA A 55 -22.03 8.55 -8.00
C ALA A 55 -22.67 8.42 -6.60
N GLY A 56 -23.70 9.25 -6.32
CA GLY A 56 -24.19 9.43 -4.95
C GLY A 56 -23.09 10.09 -4.11
N ARG A 57 -23.39 10.79 -3.03
CA ARG A 57 -22.31 11.35 -2.20
C ARG A 57 -21.66 10.22 -1.41
N PRO A 58 -20.36 9.82 -1.67
CA PRO A 58 -19.64 8.89 -0.84
C PRO A 58 -19.59 9.40 0.61
N PRO A 59 -19.42 8.53 1.60
CA PRO A 59 -19.39 8.92 3.02
C PRO A 59 -18.28 9.93 3.35
N GLU A 60 -17.18 9.90 2.62
CA GLU A 60 -16.08 10.87 2.73
C GLU A 60 -15.41 11.08 1.38
N ILE A 61 -15.11 12.32 1.00
CA ILE A 61 -14.38 12.70 -0.21
C ILE A 61 -13.10 13.43 0.19
N GLN A 62 -11.95 12.90 -0.23
CA GLN A 62 -10.65 13.50 0.03
C GLN A 62 -9.96 13.95 -1.25
N ILE A 63 -9.54 15.23 -1.34
CA ILE A 63 -8.63 15.70 -2.39
C ILE A 63 -7.22 15.32 -1.98
N ALA A 64 -6.53 14.53 -2.81
CA ALA A 64 -5.27 13.89 -2.48
C ALA A 64 -4.14 14.30 -3.42
N PHE A 65 -3.13 15.01 -2.90
CA PHE A 65 -1.93 15.36 -3.66
C PHE A 65 -0.90 14.24 -3.57
N TYR A 66 -0.55 13.65 -4.72
CA TYR A 66 0.35 12.51 -4.86
C TYR A 66 1.46 12.76 -5.88
N GLY A 67 2.47 11.92 -5.88
CA GLY A 67 3.54 11.85 -6.88
C GLY A 67 4.86 12.41 -6.37
N GLY A 68 4.96 13.73 -6.13
CA GLY A 68 6.17 14.37 -5.63
C GLY A 68 6.31 14.37 -4.10
N ASN A 69 6.96 15.41 -3.63
CA ASN A 69 7.13 15.72 -2.22
C ASN A 69 6.35 17.02 -1.92
N PHE A 70 5.09 16.90 -1.51
CA PHE A 70 4.18 18.04 -1.40
C PHE A 70 4.75 19.19 -0.56
N LEU A 71 5.23 18.90 0.65
CA LEU A 71 5.80 19.92 1.54
C LEU A 71 7.22 20.35 1.15
N GLY A 72 7.83 19.73 0.17
CA GLY A 72 9.10 20.19 -0.41
C GLY A 72 8.94 21.22 -1.53
N LEU A 73 7.71 21.54 -1.91
CA LEU A 73 7.41 22.65 -2.82
C LEU A 73 7.74 24.01 -2.16
N PRO A 74 7.96 25.06 -2.95
CA PRO A 74 7.97 26.44 -2.44
C PRO A 74 6.66 26.75 -1.69
N ASP A 75 6.74 27.57 -0.65
CA ASP A 75 5.57 27.91 0.18
C ASP A 75 4.42 28.47 -0.63
N ALA A 76 4.71 29.34 -1.60
CA ALA A 76 3.69 29.90 -2.48
C ALA A 76 2.89 28.82 -3.23
N ASP A 77 3.54 27.76 -3.71
CA ASP A 77 2.89 26.66 -4.42
C ASP A 77 2.08 25.79 -3.46
N VAL A 78 2.61 25.49 -2.26
CA VAL A 78 1.88 24.74 -1.22
C VAL A 78 0.62 25.49 -0.83
N ILE A 79 0.72 26.80 -0.55
CA ILE A 79 -0.40 27.67 -0.20
C ILE A 79 -1.43 27.71 -1.34
N ALA A 80 -1.00 27.88 -2.58
CA ALA A 80 -1.89 27.93 -3.72
C ALA A 80 -2.68 26.62 -3.91
N LEU A 81 -2.01 25.47 -3.81
CA LEU A 81 -2.64 24.16 -3.94
C LEU A 81 -3.59 23.84 -2.78
N LEU A 82 -3.18 24.15 -1.54
CA LEU A 82 -4.04 23.98 -0.37
C LEU A 82 -5.24 24.92 -0.44
N SER A 83 -5.07 26.17 -0.86
CA SER A 83 -6.17 27.14 -1.03
C SER A 83 -7.16 26.70 -2.09
N LEU A 84 -6.69 26.15 -3.22
CA LEU A 84 -7.54 25.56 -4.24
C LEU A 84 -8.37 24.41 -3.66
N ALA A 85 -7.74 23.44 -3.02
CA ALA A 85 -8.45 22.31 -2.43
C ALA A 85 -9.43 22.74 -1.32
N GLN A 86 -9.05 23.75 -0.51
CA GLN A 86 -9.88 24.30 0.56
C GLN A 86 -11.18 24.94 0.03
N GLN A 87 -11.18 25.49 -1.18
CA GLN A 87 -12.42 26.01 -1.80
C GLN A 87 -13.44 24.88 -2.01
N PHE A 88 -13.00 23.71 -2.47
CA PHE A 88 -13.90 22.56 -2.63
C PHE A 88 -14.42 22.05 -1.27
N VAL A 89 -13.60 22.09 -0.23
CA VAL A 89 -14.04 21.72 1.13
C VAL A 89 -15.06 22.72 1.66
N ARG A 90 -14.80 24.03 1.56
CA ARG A 90 -15.74 25.09 2.00
C ARG A 90 -17.07 25.03 1.27
N ASN A 91 -17.06 24.66 0.00
CA ASN A 91 -18.27 24.53 -0.82
C ASN A 91 -18.98 23.17 -0.63
N GLY A 92 -18.54 22.34 0.32
CA GLY A 92 -19.15 21.05 0.64
C GLY A 92 -19.00 19.99 -0.47
N ARG A 93 -18.07 20.18 -1.41
CA ARG A 93 -17.80 19.26 -2.53
C ARG A 93 -16.72 18.22 -2.19
N ALA A 94 -15.90 18.48 -1.19
CA ALA A 94 -14.97 17.54 -0.56
C ALA A 94 -15.06 17.69 0.96
N ASP A 95 -14.56 16.73 1.71
CA ASP A 95 -14.61 16.74 3.18
C ASP A 95 -13.24 17.07 3.79
N SER A 96 -12.16 16.74 3.10
CA SER A 96 -10.81 16.99 3.60
C SER A 96 -9.73 16.93 2.52
N ILE A 97 -8.52 17.33 2.92
CA ILE A 97 -7.30 17.32 2.10
C ILE A 97 -6.36 16.23 2.62
N ARG A 98 -5.69 15.58 1.69
CA ARG A 98 -4.68 14.56 1.92
C ARG A 98 -3.48 14.80 1.04
N PHE A 99 -2.27 14.47 1.48
CA PHE A 99 -1.09 14.50 0.61
C PHE A 99 -0.02 13.52 1.04
N SER A 100 0.89 13.23 0.09
CA SER A 100 2.10 12.47 0.34
C SER A 100 3.31 13.39 0.38
N THR A 101 4.20 13.18 1.34
CA THR A 101 5.42 13.97 1.50
C THR A 101 6.56 13.11 2.04
N ARG A 102 7.77 13.67 2.09
CA ARG A 102 8.96 13.04 2.67
C ARG A 102 9.04 13.35 4.16
N PRO A 103 9.60 12.45 4.98
CA PRO A 103 9.75 12.71 6.42
C PRO A 103 10.62 13.95 6.74
N ASP A 104 11.67 14.17 5.96
CA ASP A 104 12.63 15.28 6.14
C ASP A 104 12.09 16.66 5.74
N THR A 105 10.82 16.75 5.33
CA THR A 105 10.16 18.03 5.02
C THR A 105 9.13 18.44 6.07
N ILE A 106 9.02 17.72 7.17
CA ILE A 106 8.17 18.09 8.29
C ILE A 106 8.98 18.93 9.26
N ASP A 107 8.59 20.18 9.43
CA ASP A 107 9.13 21.14 10.39
C ASP A 107 7.99 21.98 11.01
N GLU A 108 8.30 22.81 11.99
CA GLU A 108 7.30 23.62 12.70
C GLU A 108 6.55 24.59 11.78
N HIS A 109 7.25 25.19 10.81
CA HIS A 109 6.63 26.07 9.82
C HIS A 109 5.62 25.31 8.94
N ARG A 110 6.01 24.12 8.46
CA ARG A 110 5.12 23.25 7.65
C ARG A 110 3.93 22.72 8.45
N LEU A 111 4.12 22.41 9.74
CA LEU A 111 3.03 22.04 10.62
C LEU A 111 2.00 23.16 10.76
N GLN A 112 2.44 24.39 10.97
CA GLN A 112 1.54 25.53 11.03
C GLN A 112 0.75 25.68 9.72
N LEU A 113 1.44 25.57 8.60
CA LEU A 113 0.83 25.65 7.27
C LEU A 113 -0.24 24.55 7.05
N ILE A 114 0.00 23.32 7.49
CA ILE A 114 -0.97 22.24 7.42
C ILE A 114 -2.20 22.55 8.30
N SER A 115 -1.97 23.09 9.49
CA SER A 115 -3.02 23.35 10.48
C SER A 115 -4.01 24.44 10.05
N ASP A 116 -3.62 25.35 9.14
CA ASP A 116 -4.46 26.42 8.63
C ASP A 116 -5.51 25.94 7.57
N TYR A 117 -5.40 24.68 7.13
CA TYR A 117 -6.25 24.09 6.12
C TYR A 117 -6.92 22.80 6.62
N SER A 118 -7.94 22.35 5.90
CA SER A 118 -8.67 21.11 6.21
C SER A 118 -7.89 19.83 5.89
N VAL A 119 -6.59 19.81 6.19
CA VAL A 119 -5.75 18.62 6.06
C VAL A 119 -6.10 17.65 7.17
N ARG A 120 -6.52 16.45 6.80
CA ARG A 120 -6.82 15.35 7.75
C ARG A 120 -5.93 14.14 7.62
N THR A 121 -5.16 14.02 6.54
CA THR A 121 -4.32 12.85 6.31
C THR A 121 -2.98 13.24 5.70
N VAL A 122 -1.89 12.78 6.30
CA VAL A 122 -0.54 12.94 5.77
C VAL A 122 0.10 11.56 5.58
N GLU A 123 0.58 11.28 4.36
CA GLU A 123 1.28 10.04 4.04
C GLU A 123 2.79 10.29 3.94
N LEU A 124 3.58 9.63 4.78
CA LEU A 124 5.03 9.74 4.77
C LEU A 124 5.68 8.65 3.91
N GLY A 125 6.47 9.06 2.94
CA GLY A 125 7.27 8.14 2.12
C GLY A 125 8.50 7.64 2.88
N VAL A 126 8.34 6.77 3.84
CA VAL A 126 9.41 6.20 4.69
C VAL A 126 10.34 5.30 3.89
N GLN A 127 9.78 4.39 3.11
CA GLN A 127 10.39 3.35 2.30
C GLN A 127 11.12 2.26 3.12
N SER A 128 12.01 2.61 4.04
CA SER A 128 12.72 1.71 4.95
C SER A 128 13.06 2.39 6.28
N MET A 129 13.15 1.62 7.34
CA MET A 129 13.67 2.04 8.65
C MET A 129 15.10 1.50 8.88
N ASN A 130 15.87 1.35 7.80
CA ASN A 130 17.27 0.93 7.83
C ASN A 130 18.16 1.92 7.09
N GLU A 131 19.14 2.52 7.79
CA GLU A 131 20.00 3.58 7.26
C GLU A 131 20.76 3.15 5.99
N ARG A 132 21.27 1.91 5.95
CA ARG A 132 21.99 1.41 4.77
C ARG A 132 21.08 1.34 3.55
N VAL A 133 19.84 0.87 3.72
CA VAL A 133 18.85 0.79 2.63
C VAL A 133 18.49 2.19 2.16
N LEU A 134 18.25 3.13 3.07
CA LEU A 134 17.95 4.54 2.74
C LEU A 134 19.11 5.19 1.97
N THR A 135 20.34 5.00 2.40
CA THR A 135 21.55 5.54 1.76
C THR A 135 21.73 4.96 0.36
N LEU A 136 21.68 3.64 0.20
CA LEU A 136 21.84 2.98 -1.12
C LEU A 136 20.69 3.34 -2.08
N SER A 137 19.50 3.58 -1.56
CA SER A 137 18.34 4.02 -2.33
C SER A 137 18.35 5.52 -2.64
N ARG A 138 19.36 6.27 -2.19
CA ARG A 138 19.50 7.74 -2.31
C ARG A 138 18.25 8.48 -1.82
N ARG A 139 17.70 8.04 -0.69
CA ARG A 139 16.51 8.68 -0.13
C ARG A 139 16.78 10.08 0.41
N GLY A 140 17.99 10.33 0.93
CA GLY A 140 18.40 11.62 1.48
C GLY A 140 17.84 11.93 2.87
N HIS A 141 16.86 11.18 3.37
CA HIS A 141 16.40 11.24 4.77
C HIS A 141 16.92 10.05 5.58
N THR A 142 16.90 10.18 6.90
CA THR A 142 17.31 9.17 7.87
C THR A 142 16.12 8.54 8.56
N VAL A 143 16.36 7.50 9.34
CA VAL A 143 15.36 6.89 10.23
C VAL A 143 14.84 7.92 11.24
N ASP A 144 15.74 8.73 11.81
CA ASP A 144 15.39 9.76 12.79
C ASP A 144 14.45 10.83 12.21
N HIS A 145 14.61 11.22 10.95
CA HIS A 145 13.66 12.10 10.27
C HIS A 145 12.25 11.49 10.26
N THR A 146 12.13 10.19 10.02
CA THR A 146 10.83 9.51 10.06
C THR A 146 10.21 9.52 11.45
N VAL A 147 11.00 9.20 12.47
CA VAL A 147 10.53 9.22 13.87
C VAL A 147 10.07 10.62 14.27
N ALA A 148 10.92 11.64 14.01
CA ALA A 148 10.60 13.03 14.31
C ALA A 148 9.33 13.50 13.57
N ALA A 149 9.19 13.20 12.28
CA ALA A 149 8.02 13.57 11.49
C ALA A 149 6.71 13.00 12.06
N VAL A 150 6.73 11.72 12.45
CA VAL A 150 5.54 11.07 13.08
C VAL A 150 5.20 11.74 14.41
N GLN A 151 6.21 12.04 15.24
CA GLN A 151 5.99 12.72 16.52
C GLN A 151 5.41 14.13 16.35
N GLN A 152 5.91 14.87 15.37
CA GLN A 152 5.44 16.22 15.05
C GLN A 152 4.00 16.20 14.51
N LEU A 153 3.68 15.32 13.56
CA LEU A 153 2.34 15.21 12.99
C LEU A 153 1.29 14.82 14.03
N ARG A 154 1.63 14.04 15.04
CA ARG A 154 0.72 13.72 16.14
C ARG A 154 0.25 14.92 16.95
N ARG A 155 1.04 16.00 16.98
CA ARG A 155 0.70 17.22 17.70
C ARG A 155 -0.47 17.97 17.07
N ILE A 156 -0.72 17.77 15.77
CA ILE A 156 -1.76 18.47 14.99
C ILE A 156 -2.98 17.58 14.64
N ASN A 157 -3.08 16.41 15.24
CA ASN A 157 -4.24 15.51 15.14
C ASN A 157 -4.66 15.16 13.70
N VAL A 158 -3.69 14.85 12.82
CA VAL A 158 -3.93 14.31 11.48
C VAL A 158 -3.73 12.78 11.46
N ALA A 159 -4.45 12.08 10.59
CA ALA A 159 -4.20 10.67 10.34
C ALA A 159 -2.85 10.50 9.62
N ILE A 160 -2.02 9.59 10.11
CA ILE A 160 -0.65 9.36 9.63
C ILE A 160 -0.59 8.05 8.87
N GLY A 161 -0.31 8.13 7.57
CA GLY A 161 0.00 6.96 6.75
C GLY A 161 1.50 6.79 6.58
N LEU A 162 2.02 5.56 6.68
CA LEU A 162 3.41 5.24 6.39
C LEU A 162 3.50 4.33 5.16
N GLN A 163 4.28 4.76 4.17
CA GLN A 163 4.55 3.95 2.99
C GLN A 163 5.92 3.30 3.11
N MET A 164 5.98 1.97 2.99
CA MET A 164 7.21 1.20 2.95
C MET A 164 7.40 0.47 1.62
N MET A 165 8.66 0.14 1.31
CA MET A 165 9.03 -0.68 0.17
C MET A 165 9.85 -1.88 0.61
N VAL A 166 9.73 -3.00 -0.11
CA VAL A 166 10.51 -4.22 0.11
C VAL A 166 11.42 -4.49 -1.09
N GLY A 167 12.61 -5.04 -0.83
CA GLY A 167 13.57 -5.39 -1.88
C GLY A 167 14.32 -4.19 -2.50
N LEU A 168 14.46 -3.10 -1.78
CA LEU A 168 15.30 -1.94 -2.16
C LEU A 168 16.78 -2.34 -2.22
N PRO A 169 17.64 -1.55 -2.90
CA PRO A 169 19.09 -1.77 -2.86
C PRO A 169 19.63 -1.89 -1.43
N GLY A 170 20.36 -2.97 -1.17
CA GLY A 170 20.89 -3.29 0.15
C GLY A 170 19.88 -3.84 1.15
N ASP A 171 18.63 -4.05 0.75
CA ASP A 171 17.61 -4.68 1.58
C ASP A 171 17.85 -6.20 1.71
N THR A 172 17.33 -6.76 2.79
CA THR A 172 17.28 -8.19 3.08
C THR A 172 15.96 -8.50 3.75
N ILE A 173 15.53 -9.75 3.74
CA ILE A 173 14.31 -10.20 4.45
C ILE A 173 14.32 -9.68 5.89
N LYS A 174 15.44 -9.85 6.60
CA LYS A 174 15.60 -9.38 7.98
C LYS A 174 15.43 -7.87 8.10
N ARG A 175 16.03 -7.07 7.20
CA ARG A 175 15.92 -5.59 7.25
C ARG A 175 14.52 -5.10 6.95
N SER A 176 13.82 -5.74 6.00
CA SER A 176 12.42 -5.47 5.74
C SER A 176 11.54 -5.82 6.95
N PHE A 177 11.84 -6.92 7.64
CA PHE A 177 11.14 -7.31 8.87
C PHE A 177 11.40 -6.31 10.00
N ASP A 178 12.67 -5.95 10.24
CA ASP A 178 13.05 -4.93 11.23
C ASP A 178 12.39 -3.56 10.91
N THR A 179 12.27 -3.21 9.61
CA THR A 179 11.52 -2.02 9.17
C THR A 179 10.05 -2.11 9.57
N THR A 180 9.41 -3.26 9.36
CA THR A 180 8.00 -3.46 9.71
C THR A 180 7.77 -3.33 11.21
N LEU A 181 8.62 -3.93 12.04
CA LEU A 181 8.55 -3.81 13.51
C LEU A 181 8.67 -2.36 13.97
N ARG A 182 9.63 -1.61 13.44
CA ARG A 182 9.80 -0.19 13.76
C ARG A 182 8.61 0.66 13.31
N ILE A 183 7.97 0.34 12.18
CA ILE A 183 6.73 1.00 11.76
C ILE A 183 5.59 0.66 12.73
N VAL A 184 5.49 -0.57 13.21
CA VAL A 184 4.51 -0.96 14.24
C VAL A 184 4.71 -0.14 15.53
N GLU A 185 5.96 0.02 15.98
CA GLU A 185 6.29 0.86 17.15
C GLU A 185 5.86 2.32 16.97
N LEU A 186 5.92 2.84 15.75
CA LEU A 186 5.44 4.18 15.40
C LEU A 186 3.91 4.29 15.37
N ARG A 187 3.15 3.19 15.44
CA ARG A 187 1.67 3.16 15.49
C ARG A 187 0.99 4.12 14.51
N PRO A 188 1.24 4.03 13.20
CA PRO A 188 0.52 4.84 12.23
C PRO A 188 -0.95 4.41 12.16
N ASP A 189 -1.81 5.26 11.60
CA ASP A 189 -3.22 4.92 11.38
C ASP A 189 -3.37 3.88 10.25
N PHE A 190 -2.47 3.94 9.26
CA PHE A 190 -2.44 2.96 8.18
C PHE A 190 -1.06 2.88 7.52
N VAL A 191 -0.88 1.81 6.74
CA VAL A 191 0.34 1.59 5.95
C VAL A 191 0.03 1.26 4.50
N ARG A 192 1.02 1.51 3.63
CA ARG A 192 1.08 1.02 2.25
C ARG A 192 2.37 0.24 2.07
N ILE A 193 2.30 -0.91 1.39
CA ILE A 193 3.45 -1.79 1.16
C ILE A 193 3.65 -1.95 -0.34
N TYR A 194 4.81 -1.57 -0.85
CA TYR A 194 5.15 -1.69 -2.26
C TYR A 194 6.38 -2.58 -2.48
N PRO A 195 6.29 -3.59 -3.34
CA PRO A 195 7.48 -4.28 -3.81
C PRO A 195 8.29 -3.39 -4.74
N THR A 196 9.61 -3.51 -4.69
CA THR A 196 10.52 -2.74 -5.55
C THR A 196 10.53 -3.32 -6.95
N VAL A 197 10.09 -2.54 -7.92
CA VAL A 197 10.19 -2.85 -9.35
C VAL A 197 11.25 -1.99 -10.01
N VAL A 198 11.85 -2.47 -11.09
CA VAL A 198 12.83 -1.74 -11.89
C VAL A 198 12.08 -0.99 -12.99
N LEU A 199 11.89 0.30 -12.79
CA LEU A 199 11.26 1.18 -13.77
C LEU A 199 12.27 1.62 -14.83
N GLU A 200 11.86 1.63 -16.11
CA GLU A 200 12.64 2.19 -17.21
C GLU A 200 13.06 3.63 -16.90
N ASN A 201 14.23 4.02 -17.42
CA ASN A 201 14.83 5.35 -17.22
C ASN A 201 15.10 5.73 -15.75
N SER A 202 15.06 4.77 -14.81
CA SER A 202 15.53 4.96 -13.45
C SER A 202 17.04 4.64 -13.31
N LEU A 203 17.68 5.13 -12.24
CA LEU A 203 19.04 4.70 -11.92
C LEU A 203 19.09 3.19 -11.60
N LEU A 204 18.02 2.66 -10.99
CA LEU A 204 17.89 1.23 -10.71
C LEU A 204 17.88 0.38 -11.98
N ALA A 205 17.28 0.88 -13.09
CA ALA A 205 17.32 0.22 -14.38
C ALA A 205 18.76 0.13 -14.93
N LYS A 206 19.55 1.19 -14.72
CA LYS A 206 20.98 1.16 -15.09
C LYS A 206 21.73 0.10 -14.28
N TRP A 207 21.52 0.03 -12.98
CA TRP A 207 22.16 -0.97 -12.12
C TRP A 207 21.73 -2.40 -12.47
N TYR A 208 20.44 -2.60 -12.76
CA TYR A 208 19.93 -3.89 -13.21
C TYR A 208 20.63 -4.35 -14.52
N ARG A 209 20.71 -3.48 -15.53
CA ARG A 209 21.40 -3.80 -16.82
C ARG A 209 22.90 -4.06 -16.65
N GLN A 210 23.52 -3.46 -15.63
CA GLN A 210 24.94 -3.68 -15.30
C GLN A 210 25.16 -4.91 -14.40
N GLY A 211 24.10 -5.63 -14.00
CA GLY A 211 24.20 -6.76 -13.09
C GLY A 211 24.52 -6.41 -11.62
N SER A 212 24.49 -5.13 -11.25
CA SER A 212 24.78 -4.67 -9.88
C SER A 212 23.54 -4.60 -8.96
N PHE A 213 22.36 -4.85 -9.51
CA PHE A 213 21.10 -5.01 -8.76
C PHE A 213 20.27 -6.13 -9.37
N ALA A 214 19.74 -7.01 -8.52
CA ALA A 214 18.76 -8.02 -8.89
C ALA A 214 17.50 -7.83 -8.04
N PRO A 215 16.31 -7.61 -8.64
CA PRO A 215 15.07 -7.51 -7.88
C PRO A 215 14.70 -8.87 -7.28
N TRP A 216 13.98 -8.86 -6.15
CA TRP A 216 13.43 -10.08 -5.59
C TRP A 216 12.35 -10.68 -6.51
N SER A 217 12.14 -11.99 -6.40
CA SER A 217 11.08 -12.67 -7.16
C SER A 217 9.70 -12.26 -6.65
N LEU A 218 8.68 -12.46 -7.50
CA LEU A 218 7.28 -12.25 -7.13
C LEU A 218 6.90 -13.13 -5.93
N GLU A 219 7.30 -14.39 -5.95
CA GLU A 219 7.02 -15.35 -4.88
C GLU A 219 7.64 -14.92 -3.55
N THR A 220 8.91 -14.51 -3.55
CA THR A 220 9.58 -13.97 -2.37
C THR A 220 8.84 -12.76 -1.81
N CYS A 221 8.49 -11.80 -2.66
CA CYS A 221 7.78 -10.60 -2.22
C CYS A 221 6.38 -10.91 -1.68
N VAL A 222 5.61 -11.79 -2.32
CA VAL A 222 4.29 -12.23 -1.84
C VAL A 222 4.41 -12.88 -0.46
N SER A 223 5.40 -13.78 -0.28
CA SER A 223 5.61 -14.49 0.99
C SER A 223 5.98 -13.55 2.13
N ILE A 224 6.86 -12.58 1.89
CA ILE A 224 7.30 -11.63 2.92
C ILE A 224 6.20 -10.60 3.24
N VAL A 225 5.56 -10.05 2.22
CA VAL A 225 4.49 -9.04 2.41
C VAL A 225 3.28 -9.65 3.11
N LYS A 226 3.01 -10.94 2.93
CA LYS A 226 2.04 -11.69 3.71
C LYS A 226 2.33 -11.59 5.22
N GLU A 227 3.56 -11.85 5.64
CA GLU A 227 3.95 -11.75 7.06
C GLU A 227 3.79 -10.33 7.60
N PHE A 228 4.17 -9.32 6.80
CA PHE A 228 4.02 -7.92 7.19
C PHE A 228 2.55 -7.51 7.32
N TYR A 229 1.70 -7.96 6.40
CA TYR A 229 0.26 -7.76 6.47
C TYR A 229 -0.33 -8.32 7.77
N LEU A 230 0.01 -9.57 8.11
CA LEU A 230 -0.43 -10.22 9.35
C LEU A 230 0.06 -9.46 10.59
N LEU A 231 1.34 -9.05 10.60
CA LEU A 231 1.91 -8.29 11.70
C LEU A 231 1.24 -6.93 11.92
N PHE A 232 0.94 -6.19 10.83
CA PHE A 232 0.20 -4.93 10.93
C PHE A 232 -1.23 -5.15 11.45
N ASN A 233 -1.94 -6.15 10.93
CA ASN A 233 -3.30 -6.47 11.40
C ASN A 233 -3.35 -6.86 12.87
N GLN A 234 -2.42 -7.69 13.34
CA GLN A 234 -2.30 -8.07 14.76
C GLN A 234 -2.10 -6.85 15.67
N ASN A 235 -1.43 -5.80 15.15
CA ASN A 235 -1.22 -4.54 15.85
C ASN A 235 -2.30 -3.48 15.54
N LYS A 236 -3.43 -3.87 14.89
CA LYS A 236 -4.56 -3.01 14.53
C LYS A 236 -4.19 -1.83 13.63
N ILE A 237 -3.15 -1.99 12.82
CA ILE A 237 -2.72 -1.01 11.82
C ILE A 237 -3.30 -1.43 10.46
N ALA A 238 -4.11 -0.56 9.86
CA ALA A 238 -4.76 -0.85 8.59
C ALA A 238 -3.74 -0.87 7.43
N VAL A 239 -3.72 -1.95 6.64
CA VAL A 239 -2.96 -2.00 5.38
C VAL A 239 -3.90 -1.61 4.24
N ILE A 240 -3.86 -0.36 3.82
CA ILE A 240 -4.82 0.17 2.82
C ILE A 240 -4.40 -0.10 1.38
N ARG A 241 -3.13 -0.47 1.15
CA ARG A 241 -2.61 -0.77 -0.18
C ARG A 241 -1.46 -1.78 -0.12
N ILE A 242 -1.54 -2.77 -0.98
CA ILE A 242 -0.47 -3.76 -1.20
C ILE A 242 -0.20 -3.84 -2.70
N GLY A 243 1.04 -3.53 -3.11
CA GLY A 243 1.46 -3.50 -4.52
C GLY A 243 1.12 -2.20 -5.25
N LEU A 244 1.76 -2.02 -6.39
CA LEU A 244 1.57 -0.86 -7.26
C LEU A 244 0.16 -0.84 -7.84
N GLN A 245 -0.31 0.34 -8.21
CA GLN A 245 -1.55 0.46 -8.96
C GLN A 245 -1.36 -0.09 -10.36
N ALA A 246 -2.33 -0.85 -10.85
CA ALA A 246 -2.36 -1.24 -12.24
C ALA A 246 -2.54 0.01 -13.11
N GLU A 247 -1.62 0.21 -14.03
CA GLU A 247 -1.66 1.29 -15.02
C GLU A 247 -1.37 0.69 -16.41
N LYS A 248 -1.96 1.28 -17.46
CA LYS A 248 -1.81 0.75 -18.82
C LYS A 248 -0.35 0.57 -19.24
N ASP A 249 0.53 1.50 -18.88
CA ASP A 249 1.95 1.44 -19.25
C ASP A 249 2.72 0.38 -18.43
N PHE A 250 2.26 0.04 -17.24
CA PHE A 250 2.80 -1.07 -16.45
C PHE A 250 2.35 -2.41 -17.03
N ASP A 251 1.07 -2.55 -17.34
CA ASP A 251 0.50 -3.78 -17.87
C ASP A 251 1.01 -4.13 -19.27
N ASN A 252 1.35 -3.12 -20.08
CA ASN A 252 1.93 -3.30 -21.40
C ASN A 252 3.45 -3.58 -21.41
N GLY A 253 4.09 -3.69 -20.23
CA GLY A 253 5.52 -3.96 -20.10
C GLY A 253 6.44 -2.84 -20.57
N LYS A 254 5.92 -1.64 -20.87
CA LYS A 254 6.72 -0.51 -21.38
C LYS A 254 7.49 0.24 -20.29
N ALA A 255 6.92 0.31 -19.09
CA ALA A 255 7.50 1.09 -18.00
C ALA A 255 8.26 0.23 -16.99
N ILE A 256 7.98 -1.07 -16.88
CA ILE A 256 8.63 -2.00 -15.95
C ILE A 256 9.60 -2.91 -16.68
N LEU A 257 10.89 -2.79 -16.35
CA LEU A 257 11.95 -3.60 -16.93
C LEU A 257 12.09 -4.95 -16.24
N ALA A 258 11.95 -4.98 -14.91
CA ALA A 258 12.08 -6.21 -14.11
C ALA A 258 11.47 -6.02 -12.72
N GLY A 259 11.32 -7.14 -12.00
CA GLY A 259 10.89 -7.15 -10.60
C GLY A 259 9.50 -7.74 -10.38
N PRO A 260 9.03 -7.75 -9.13
CA PRO A 260 7.85 -8.48 -8.69
C PRO A 260 6.55 -7.73 -8.99
N TYR A 261 6.36 -7.28 -10.22
CA TYR A 261 5.11 -6.65 -10.63
C TYR A 261 4.04 -7.69 -10.95
N HIS A 262 2.87 -7.48 -10.38
CA HIS A 262 1.63 -8.17 -10.76
C HIS A 262 0.46 -7.22 -10.53
N PRO A 263 -0.48 -7.04 -11.49
CA PRO A 263 -1.59 -6.09 -11.34
C PRO A 263 -2.49 -6.43 -10.14
N ALA A 264 -2.55 -7.70 -9.77
CA ALA A 264 -3.28 -8.20 -8.61
C ALA A 264 -2.36 -8.63 -7.45
N PHE A 265 -1.21 -7.96 -7.23
CA PHE A 265 -0.23 -8.34 -6.21
C PHE A 265 -0.86 -8.50 -4.81
N GLY A 266 -1.71 -7.56 -4.39
CA GLY A 266 -2.42 -7.64 -3.11
C GLY A 266 -3.35 -8.88 -3.03
N HIS A 267 -3.98 -9.25 -4.14
CA HIS A 267 -4.79 -10.48 -4.20
C HIS A 267 -3.93 -11.73 -3.99
N LEU A 268 -2.73 -11.80 -4.59
CA LEU A 268 -1.80 -12.92 -4.38
C LEU A 268 -1.41 -13.05 -2.90
N VAL A 269 -1.12 -11.91 -2.23
CA VAL A 269 -0.80 -11.88 -0.79
C VAL A 269 -1.96 -12.44 0.03
N HIS A 270 -3.18 -11.94 -0.17
CA HIS A 270 -4.36 -12.42 0.55
C HIS A 270 -4.64 -13.90 0.25
N SER A 271 -4.51 -14.31 -1.00
CA SER A 271 -4.71 -15.70 -1.40
C SER A 271 -3.74 -16.65 -0.68
N LYS A 272 -2.49 -16.23 -0.51
CA LYS A 272 -1.49 -16.99 0.24
C LYS A 272 -1.86 -17.13 1.72
N ILE A 273 -2.43 -16.07 2.34
CA ILE A 273 -2.89 -16.14 3.74
C ILE A 273 -4.02 -17.15 3.88
N TYR A 274 -5.03 -17.09 3.00
CA TYR A 274 -6.14 -18.05 3.01
C TYR A 274 -5.66 -19.49 2.88
N LEU A 275 -4.69 -19.74 2.00
CA LEU A 275 -4.08 -21.06 1.85
C LEU A 275 -3.40 -21.51 3.15
N ASP A 276 -2.56 -20.65 3.75
CA ASP A 276 -1.81 -21.01 4.95
C ASP A 276 -2.74 -21.28 6.14
N VAL A 277 -3.83 -20.53 6.27
CA VAL A 277 -4.86 -20.76 7.29
C VAL A 277 -5.51 -22.13 7.12
N VAL A 278 -5.89 -22.50 5.88
CA VAL A 278 -6.47 -23.82 5.61
C VAL A 278 -5.46 -24.94 5.83
N LEU A 279 -4.20 -24.75 5.39
CA LEU A 279 -3.13 -25.72 5.61
C LEU A 279 -2.89 -25.98 7.10
N ALA A 280 -2.86 -24.92 7.91
CA ALA A 280 -2.69 -25.04 9.36
C ALA A 280 -3.85 -25.79 10.00
N ALA A 281 -5.08 -25.44 9.64
CA ALA A 281 -6.29 -26.11 10.17
C ALA A 281 -6.35 -27.58 9.78
N LEU A 282 -6.02 -27.93 8.52
CA LEU A 282 -6.00 -29.34 8.08
C LEU A 282 -4.88 -30.16 8.73
N LYS A 283 -3.75 -29.57 9.07
CA LYS A 283 -2.66 -30.25 9.79
C LYS A 283 -2.98 -30.50 11.27
N SER A 284 -3.85 -29.70 11.87
CA SER A 284 -4.22 -29.82 13.30
C SER A 284 -5.40 -30.76 13.54
N SER A 285 -6.11 -31.18 12.50
CA SER A 285 -7.28 -32.07 12.62
C SER A 285 -7.01 -33.41 11.94
N GLU A 286 -7.48 -34.51 12.54
CA GLU A 286 -7.50 -35.83 11.92
C GLU A 286 -8.59 -35.83 10.82
N HIS A 287 -8.21 -35.63 9.58
CA HIS A 287 -9.13 -35.68 8.44
C HIS A 287 -8.97 -37.04 7.75
N ASP A 288 -9.94 -37.89 7.93
CA ASP A 288 -10.07 -39.15 7.20
C ASP A 288 -10.91 -39.00 5.90
N GLU A 289 -11.24 -37.75 5.55
CA GLU A 289 -12.08 -37.47 4.39
C GLU A 289 -11.27 -37.15 3.13
N SER A 290 -11.54 -37.88 2.06
CA SER A 290 -11.00 -37.55 0.72
C SER A 290 -11.60 -36.30 0.09
N ARG A 291 -12.55 -35.62 0.78
CA ARG A 291 -13.30 -34.47 0.31
C ARG A 291 -13.43 -33.42 1.40
N ILE A 292 -13.10 -32.17 1.09
CA ILE A 292 -13.28 -31.04 2.04
C ILE A 292 -14.22 -29.98 1.46
N ARG A 293 -14.97 -29.34 2.38
CA ARG A 293 -15.79 -28.16 2.11
C ARG A 293 -15.22 -26.99 2.87
N ILE A 294 -14.95 -25.89 2.16
CA ILE A 294 -14.42 -24.65 2.74
C ILE A 294 -15.47 -23.57 2.49
N TYR A 295 -16.08 -23.10 3.57
CA TYR A 295 -17.07 -22.02 3.52
C TYR A 295 -16.37 -20.70 3.70
N VAL A 296 -16.66 -19.72 2.83
CA VAL A 296 -16.08 -18.37 2.88
C VAL A 296 -17.13 -17.35 2.49
N HIS A 297 -16.96 -16.11 2.94
CA HIS A 297 -17.79 -15.01 2.45
C HIS A 297 -17.72 -14.92 0.90
N PRO A 298 -18.81 -14.57 0.19
CA PRO A 298 -18.82 -14.47 -1.28
C PRO A 298 -17.69 -13.62 -1.86
N HIS A 299 -17.33 -12.50 -1.23
CA HIS A 299 -16.22 -11.63 -1.64
C HIS A 299 -14.83 -12.26 -1.43
N SER A 300 -14.73 -13.36 -0.71
CA SER A 300 -13.47 -14.05 -0.41
C SER A 300 -13.22 -15.33 -1.21
N ILE A 301 -14.19 -15.73 -2.05
CA ILE A 301 -14.07 -16.95 -2.89
C ILE A 301 -12.80 -16.91 -3.75
N SER A 302 -12.54 -15.79 -4.42
CA SER A 302 -11.35 -15.65 -5.28
C SER A 302 -10.04 -15.73 -4.48
N LYS A 303 -10.01 -15.14 -3.28
CA LYS A 303 -8.86 -15.21 -2.37
C LYS A 303 -8.60 -16.66 -1.95
N MET A 304 -9.66 -17.41 -1.58
CA MET A 304 -9.53 -18.80 -1.18
C MET A 304 -9.11 -19.71 -2.35
N ARG A 305 -9.64 -19.50 -3.53
CA ARG A 305 -9.27 -20.30 -4.71
C ARG A 305 -7.84 -20.05 -5.18
N GLY A 306 -7.34 -18.84 -5.01
CA GLY A 306 -6.05 -18.42 -5.54
C GLY A 306 -6.08 -18.11 -7.02
N HIS A 307 -4.97 -17.57 -7.51
CA HIS A 307 -4.80 -17.31 -8.93
C HIS A 307 -4.87 -18.62 -9.71
N MET A 308 -5.71 -18.69 -10.74
CA MET A 308 -5.94 -19.90 -11.56
C MET A 308 -6.25 -21.18 -10.74
N ASN A 309 -6.93 -21.06 -9.59
CA ASN A 309 -7.21 -22.14 -8.64
C ASN A 309 -5.96 -22.80 -8.01
N GLU A 310 -4.85 -22.09 -7.92
CA GLU A 310 -3.58 -22.59 -7.38
C GLU A 310 -3.72 -23.15 -5.96
N ASN A 311 -4.49 -22.50 -5.09
CA ASN A 311 -4.72 -22.98 -3.72
C ASN A 311 -5.46 -24.31 -3.71
N ILE A 312 -6.47 -24.48 -4.57
CA ILE A 312 -7.22 -25.73 -4.67
C ILE A 312 -6.34 -26.87 -5.15
N THR A 313 -5.50 -26.60 -6.16
CA THR A 313 -4.54 -27.57 -6.69
C THR A 313 -3.54 -27.99 -5.60
N ARG A 314 -3.02 -27.04 -4.85
CA ARG A 314 -2.06 -27.30 -3.77
C ARG A 314 -2.67 -28.10 -2.62
N LEU A 315 -3.88 -27.75 -2.16
CA LEU A 315 -4.60 -28.50 -1.12
C LEU A 315 -4.86 -29.95 -1.55
N ARG A 316 -5.30 -30.15 -2.80
CA ARG A 316 -5.52 -31.49 -3.35
C ARG A 316 -4.23 -32.33 -3.37
N SER A 317 -3.12 -31.73 -3.79
CA SER A 317 -1.82 -32.39 -3.87
C SER A 317 -1.27 -32.72 -2.48
N GLU A 318 -1.25 -31.74 -1.54
CA GLU A 318 -0.59 -31.86 -0.23
C GLU A 318 -1.32 -32.87 0.68
N PHE A 319 -2.67 -32.92 0.62
CA PHE A 319 -3.51 -33.80 1.45
C PHE A 319 -4.13 -34.96 0.67
N ARG A 320 -3.72 -35.19 -0.57
CA ARG A 320 -4.26 -36.28 -1.45
C ARG A 320 -5.79 -36.26 -1.56
N LEU A 321 -6.40 -35.07 -1.57
CA LEU A 321 -7.84 -34.93 -1.62
C LEU A 321 -8.40 -35.17 -3.02
N GLN A 322 -9.48 -35.92 -3.12
CA GLN A 322 -10.20 -36.12 -4.36
C GLN A 322 -10.96 -34.85 -4.76
N LYS A 323 -11.52 -34.14 -3.78
CA LYS A 323 -12.35 -32.96 -4.04
C LYS A 323 -12.17 -31.88 -2.96
N VAL A 324 -11.95 -30.63 -3.40
CA VAL A 324 -11.98 -29.43 -2.57
C VAL A 324 -13.10 -28.54 -3.11
N GLN A 325 -14.07 -28.18 -2.27
CA GLN A 325 -15.18 -27.30 -2.63
C GLN A 325 -15.11 -26.02 -1.83
N VAL A 326 -15.08 -24.88 -2.54
CA VAL A 326 -15.22 -23.55 -1.92
C VAL A 326 -16.68 -23.12 -2.07
N ILE A 327 -17.36 -22.94 -0.95
CA ILE A 327 -18.80 -22.70 -0.86
C ILE A 327 -19.02 -21.28 -0.31
N PRO A 328 -19.83 -20.44 -0.98
CA PRO A 328 -20.18 -19.13 -0.46
C PRO A 328 -21.07 -19.24 0.78
N ASP A 329 -20.72 -18.48 1.82
CA ASP A 329 -21.52 -18.34 3.04
C ASP A 329 -21.57 -16.85 3.43
N PRO A 330 -22.69 -16.14 3.11
CA PRO A 330 -22.81 -14.71 3.41
C PRO A 330 -22.87 -14.38 4.92
N SER A 331 -23.06 -15.38 5.78
CA SER A 331 -23.07 -15.18 7.23
C SER A 331 -21.68 -15.03 7.85
N LEU A 332 -20.63 -15.42 7.08
CA LEU A 332 -19.25 -15.29 7.52
C LEU A 332 -18.72 -13.85 7.27
N ALA A 333 -17.81 -13.38 8.12
CA ALA A 333 -17.04 -12.17 7.83
C ALA A 333 -16.08 -12.39 6.65
N GLU A 334 -15.75 -11.32 5.92
CA GLU A 334 -14.90 -11.41 4.71
C GLU A 334 -13.51 -12.00 4.97
N ASP A 335 -13.02 -11.88 6.19
CA ASP A 335 -11.71 -12.35 6.64
C ASP A 335 -11.76 -13.69 7.40
N CYS A 336 -12.93 -14.37 7.41
CA CYS A 336 -13.11 -15.64 8.11
C CYS A 336 -13.49 -16.77 7.13
N LEU A 337 -13.18 -17.99 7.54
CA LEU A 337 -13.54 -19.21 6.84
C LEU A 337 -13.93 -20.33 7.82
N ARG A 338 -14.68 -21.33 7.34
CA ARG A 338 -15.06 -22.50 8.12
C ARG A 338 -14.78 -23.77 7.30
N LEU A 339 -14.18 -24.76 7.94
CA LEU A 339 -13.88 -26.07 7.34
C LEU A 339 -14.95 -27.09 7.77
N GLY A 340 -15.73 -27.59 6.81
CA GLY A 340 -16.80 -28.55 7.10
C GLY A 340 -17.79 -28.02 8.14
N GLU A 341 -18.02 -28.80 9.19
CA GLU A 341 -18.85 -28.44 10.36
C GLU A 341 -18.03 -27.92 11.54
N THR A 342 -16.71 -27.77 11.34
CA THR A 342 -15.76 -27.38 12.39
C THR A 342 -15.70 -25.87 12.63
N ASP A 343 -14.76 -25.47 13.49
CA ASP A 343 -14.62 -24.12 14.01
C ASP A 343 -14.36 -23.06 12.93
N LEU A 344 -14.86 -21.87 13.21
CA LEU A 344 -14.56 -20.64 12.48
C LEU A 344 -13.09 -20.25 12.66
N VAL A 345 -12.38 -20.08 11.57
CA VAL A 345 -10.99 -19.59 11.57
C VAL A 345 -10.93 -18.27 10.84
N CYS A 346 -10.39 -17.22 11.49
CA CYS A 346 -10.25 -15.93 10.88
C CYS A 346 -8.79 -15.61 10.53
N VAL A 347 -8.60 -15.01 9.38
CA VAL A 347 -7.29 -14.61 8.84
C VAL A 347 -6.55 -13.71 9.82
N ASN A 348 -7.28 -12.81 10.49
CA ASN A 348 -6.71 -11.85 11.44
C ASN A 348 -6.21 -12.49 12.75
N ASP A 349 -6.71 -13.67 13.08
CA ASP A 349 -6.28 -14.43 14.26
C ASP A 349 -5.15 -15.40 13.95
N TYR A 350 -4.87 -15.60 12.66
CA TYR A 350 -3.82 -16.49 12.20
C TYR A 350 -2.43 -15.93 12.53
N LYS A 351 -1.63 -16.76 13.20
CA LYS A 351 -0.20 -16.50 13.43
C LYS A 351 0.58 -17.46 12.55
N SER A 352 1.42 -16.92 11.70
CA SER A 352 2.37 -17.72 10.92
C SER A 352 3.31 -18.46 11.87
N PRO A 353 3.58 -19.76 11.66
CA PRO A 353 4.44 -20.57 12.52
C PRO A 353 5.89 -20.09 12.54
#